data_4bcb8edee8c4b301055206e4b107c9f2
#
_entry.id   4bcb8edee8c4b301055206e4b107c9f2
#
_cell.length_a   1.000
_cell.length_b   1.000
_cell.length_c   1.000
_cell.angle_alpha   90.00
_cell.angle_beta   90.00
_cell.angle_gamma   90.00
#
_symmetry.space_group_name_H-M   'P 1'
#
loop_
_entity.id
_entity.type
_entity.pdbx_description
1 polymer ?
#
loop_
_entity_poly.entity_id
_entity_poly.type
_entity_poly.pdbx_seq_one_letter_code
_entity_poly.pdbx_strand_id
1 'polypeptide(L)'
;MNFTHNFSANTGYLWKELSFIDRLAIAKKYGFESLEFHDEPHYENLTELQSILSKLELPVNGMNVRMGETFGCAALSEYNEKYLNDINDAVEIATALNIPAIHVMSGITNADDANETFISSLIYALENSSQIILIEPVCNEQLPGYFLKTIEQAAGILKTINHPRLKILFDCYHVYK
;
A
#
# COMPACT_ATOMS: atom_id res chain seq x y z
N MET A 1 -8.90 32.63 0.09
CA MET A 1 -9.07 31.23 0.52
C MET A 1 -7.68 30.71 0.91
N ASN A 2 -7.44 30.47 2.19
CA ASN A 2 -6.22 29.81 2.62
C ASN A 2 -6.41 28.32 2.38
N PHE A 3 -5.83 27.78 1.32
CA PHE A 3 -5.73 26.34 1.15
C PHE A 3 -4.62 25.85 2.10
N THR A 4 -5.01 25.34 3.25
CA THR A 4 -4.10 24.55 4.08
C THR A 4 -4.01 23.17 3.45
N HIS A 5 -2.88 22.88 2.80
CA HIS A 5 -2.59 21.53 2.32
C HIS A 5 -1.94 20.76 3.47
N ASN A 6 -2.55 19.64 3.82
CA ASN A 6 -1.99 18.71 4.80
C ASN A 6 -1.08 17.72 4.04
N PHE A 7 0.13 17.51 4.56
CA PHE A 7 1.09 16.61 3.96
C PHE A 7 1.31 15.37 4.83
N SER A 8 1.33 14.21 4.16
CA SER A 8 1.71 12.94 4.76
C SER A 8 3.20 12.66 4.50
N ALA A 9 3.92 12.18 5.50
CA ALA A 9 5.27 11.68 5.31
C ALA A 9 5.23 10.21 4.92
N ASN A 10 5.75 9.87 3.74
CA ASN A 10 5.95 8.48 3.36
C ASN A 10 7.29 7.98 3.94
N THR A 11 7.22 7.14 4.95
CA THR A 11 8.41 6.64 5.67
C THR A 11 9.20 5.62 4.87
N GLY A 12 8.61 5.00 3.86
CA GLY A 12 9.30 4.11 2.94
C GLY A 12 10.30 4.82 2.02
N TYR A 13 10.18 6.15 1.89
CA TYR A 13 11.09 6.98 1.10
C TYR A 13 11.94 7.93 1.95
N LEU A 14 11.36 8.52 2.99
CA LEU A 14 12.02 9.54 3.79
C LEU A 14 12.82 8.93 4.95
N TRP A 15 14.04 9.46 5.16
CA TRP A 15 14.92 9.12 6.31
C TRP A 15 15.26 7.64 6.42
N LYS A 16 15.47 6.96 5.29
CA LYS A 16 15.76 5.51 5.25
C LYS A 16 17.03 5.11 5.99
N GLU A 17 17.90 6.04 6.29
CA GLU A 17 19.10 5.86 7.12
C GLU A 17 18.78 5.69 8.61
N LEU A 18 17.55 6.03 9.04
CA LEU A 18 17.09 5.86 10.42
C LEU A 18 16.26 4.58 10.59
N SER A 19 16.14 4.14 11.85
CA SER A 19 15.17 3.09 12.17
C SER A 19 13.75 3.55 11.84
N PHE A 20 12.83 2.61 11.56
CA PHE A 20 11.44 2.96 11.23
C PHE A 20 10.80 3.81 12.34
N ILE A 21 10.99 3.44 13.58
CA ILE A 21 10.44 4.19 14.74
C ILE A 21 10.99 5.62 14.82
N ASP A 22 12.28 5.81 14.55
CA ASP A 22 12.87 7.15 14.53
C ASP A 22 12.31 8.03 13.42
N ARG A 23 11.96 7.44 12.25
CA ARG A 23 11.30 8.16 11.14
C ARG A 23 9.97 8.77 11.57
N LEU A 24 9.19 8.08 12.40
CA LEU A 24 7.92 8.59 12.92
C LEU A 24 8.13 9.85 13.75
N ALA A 25 9.10 9.83 14.68
CA ALA A 25 9.43 10.98 15.52
C ALA A 25 9.95 12.17 14.69
N ILE A 26 10.77 11.89 13.66
CA ILE A 26 11.29 12.91 12.75
C ILE A 26 10.16 13.52 11.91
N ALA A 27 9.21 12.74 11.40
CA ALA A 27 8.05 13.25 10.68
C ALA A 27 7.25 14.25 11.54
N LYS A 28 6.97 13.90 12.80
CA LYS A 28 6.33 14.83 13.74
C LYS A 28 7.13 16.11 13.96
N LYS A 29 8.45 15.99 14.14
CA LYS A 29 9.37 17.12 14.35
C LYS A 29 9.38 18.08 13.15
N TYR A 30 9.26 17.58 11.93
CA TYR A 30 9.20 18.40 10.71
C TYR A 30 7.78 18.92 10.39
N GLY A 31 6.79 18.65 11.25
CA GLY A 31 5.46 19.22 11.14
C GLY A 31 4.54 18.51 10.15
N PHE A 32 4.85 17.26 9.78
CA PHE A 32 3.89 16.43 9.04
C PHE A 32 2.68 16.12 9.92
N GLU A 33 1.51 16.09 9.31
CA GLU A 33 0.22 15.90 10.00
C GLU A 33 -0.29 14.46 9.92
N SER A 34 0.32 13.66 9.07
CA SER A 34 0.01 12.24 8.89
C SER A 34 1.21 11.46 8.33
N LEU A 35 1.07 10.15 8.29
CA LEU A 35 2.07 9.22 7.80
C LEU A 35 1.48 8.35 6.68
N GLU A 36 2.36 7.80 5.86
CA GLU A 36 2.12 6.70 4.95
C GLU A 36 3.26 5.71 5.08
N PHE A 37 2.95 4.43 5.10
CA PHE A 37 3.92 3.36 5.28
C PHE A 37 4.08 2.54 4.00
N HIS A 38 5.28 2.04 3.76
CA HIS A 38 5.44 0.86 2.93
C HIS A 38 5.02 -0.37 3.74
N ASP A 39 5.84 -1.41 3.78
CA ASP A 39 5.54 -2.65 4.50
C ASP A 39 6.25 -2.76 5.87
N GLU A 40 6.85 -1.66 6.36
CA GLU A 40 7.57 -1.66 7.62
C GLU A 40 6.75 -2.18 8.81
N PRO A 41 5.44 -1.88 8.94
CA PRO A 41 4.64 -2.36 10.07
C PRO A 41 4.58 -3.89 10.21
N HIS A 42 4.78 -4.61 9.10
CA HIS A 42 4.80 -6.09 9.11
C HIS A 42 5.99 -6.69 9.88
N TYR A 43 7.00 -5.88 10.20
CA TYR A 43 8.24 -6.31 10.85
C TYR A 43 8.41 -5.72 12.25
N GLU A 44 7.40 -4.96 12.72
CA GLU A 44 7.44 -4.26 14.00
C GLU A 44 6.53 -4.92 15.05
N ASN A 45 6.79 -4.63 16.32
CA ASN A 45 5.86 -4.98 17.38
C ASN A 45 4.62 -4.07 17.32
N LEU A 46 3.48 -4.65 16.98
CA LEU A 46 2.24 -3.92 16.72
C LEU A 46 1.75 -3.11 17.93
N THR A 47 1.86 -3.67 19.14
CA THR A 47 1.45 -2.99 20.38
C THR A 47 2.34 -1.78 20.68
N GLU A 48 3.63 -1.92 20.45
CA GLU A 48 4.59 -0.83 20.62
C GLU A 48 4.37 0.26 19.58
N LEU A 49 4.19 -0.11 18.32
CA LEU A 49 3.91 0.82 17.23
C LEU A 49 2.62 1.62 17.48
N GLN A 50 1.54 0.96 17.92
CA GLN A 50 0.30 1.62 18.29
C GLN A 50 0.50 2.64 19.43
N SER A 51 1.27 2.28 20.46
CA SER A 51 1.59 3.19 21.56
C SER A 51 2.37 4.42 21.11
N ILE A 52 3.33 4.22 20.19
CA ILE A 52 4.15 5.32 19.64
C ILE A 52 3.30 6.26 18.78
N LEU A 53 2.52 5.72 17.85
CA LEU A 53 1.63 6.52 16.99
C LEU A 53 0.63 7.34 17.82
N SER A 54 0.06 6.75 18.88
CA SER A 54 -0.84 7.42 19.79
C SER A 54 -0.16 8.59 20.53
N LYS A 55 1.08 8.40 21.00
CA LYS A 55 1.85 9.46 21.67
C LYS A 55 2.26 10.58 20.73
N LEU A 56 2.54 10.27 19.48
CA LEU A 56 2.90 11.26 18.46
C LEU A 56 1.68 11.98 17.89
N GLU A 57 0.48 11.47 18.13
CA GLU A 57 -0.76 11.99 17.53
C GLU A 57 -0.64 12.13 16.00
N LEU A 58 -0.08 11.10 15.36
CA LEU A 58 0.09 11.03 13.90
C LEU A 58 -0.78 9.90 13.34
N PRO A 59 -1.87 10.23 12.63
CA PRO A 59 -2.65 9.25 11.90
C PRO A 59 -1.84 8.70 10.71
N VAL A 60 -2.13 7.46 10.32
CA VAL A 60 -1.56 6.82 9.14
C VAL A 60 -2.63 6.73 8.06
N ASN A 61 -2.34 7.20 6.85
CA ASN A 61 -3.30 7.26 5.74
C ASN A 61 -3.36 5.97 4.93
N GLY A 62 -2.27 5.23 4.86
CA GLY A 62 -2.19 3.99 4.10
C GLY A 62 -0.92 3.20 4.41
N MET A 63 -0.94 1.92 4.01
CA MET A 63 0.21 1.03 4.07
C MET A 63 0.20 0.04 2.91
N ASN A 64 1.36 -0.52 2.57
CA ASN A 64 1.45 -1.60 1.60
C ASN A 64 1.24 -2.97 2.26
N VAL A 65 0.78 -3.95 1.48
CA VAL A 65 1.03 -5.37 1.78
C VAL A 65 2.54 -5.63 1.79
N ARG A 66 2.99 -6.80 2.29
CA ARG A 66 4.41 -7.16 2.20
C ARG A 66 4.92 -7.07 0.77
N MET A 67 5.99 -6.30 0.59
CA MET A 67 6.58 -6.08 -0.73
C MET A 67 7.40 -7.29 -1.18
N GLY A 68 8.25 -7.81 -0.32
CA GLY A 68 9.15 -8.92 -0.65
C GLY A 68 10.03 -8.65 -1.86
N GLU A 69 10.55 -9.71 -2.47
CA GLU A 69 11.44 -9.62 -3.64
C GLU A 69 10.67 -9.32 -4.95
N THR A 70 9.38 -9.62 -4.99
CA THR A 70 8.51 -9.45 -6.16
C THR A 70 7.72 -8.13 -6.14
N PHE A 71 7.91 -7.28 -5.15
CA PHE A 71 7.11 -6.07 -4.93
C PHE A 71 5.61 -6.36 -4.90
N GLY A 72 5.22 -7.24 -3.96
CA GLY A 72 3.90 -7.83 -3.86
C GLY A 72 3.78 -9.11 -4.70
N CYS A 73 2.67 -9.79 -4.58
CA CYS A 73 2.43 -11.05 -5.28
C CYS A 73 0.96 -11.27 -5.69
N ALA A 74 0.15 -10.21 -5.70
CA ALA A 74 -1.27 -10.35 -5.94
C ALA A 74 -1.64 -10.80 -7.37
N ALA A 75 -0.73 -10.64 -8.36
CA ALA A 75 -0.90 -11.12 -9.73
C ALA A 75 -0.11 -12.40 -10.04
N LEU A 76 0.49 -13.05 -9.03
CA LEU A 76 1.31 -14.23 -9.19
C LEU A 76 0.57 -15.47 -8.68
N SER A 77 0.05 -16.30 -9.57
CA SER A 77 -0.76 -17.47 -9.20
C SER A 77 0.01 -18.51 -8.37
N GLU A 78 1.30 -18.66 -8.61
CA GLU A 78 2.21 -19.53 -7.85
C GLU A 78 2.44 -19.06 -6.40
N TYR A 79 2.11 -17.81 -6.08
CA TYR A 79 2.24 -17.23 -4.73
C TYR A 79 0.89 -17.03 -4.02
N ASN A 80 -0.18 -17.70 -4.47
CA ASN A 80 -1.53 -17.48 -3.94
C ASN A 80 -1.62 -17.65 -2.41
N GLU A 81 -1.05 -18.70 -1.83
CA GLU A 81 -1.04 -18.89 -0.38
C GLU A 81 -0.29 -17.77 0.36
N LYS A 82 0.85 -17.34 -0.21
CA LYS A 82 1.61 -16.22 0.35
C LYS A 82 0.79 -14.94 0.29
N TYR A 83 0.11 -14.68 -0.82
CA TYR A 83 -0.76 -13.51 -0.97
C TYR A 83 -1.87 -13.48 0.10
N LEU A 84 -2.56 -14.62 0.31
CA LEU A 84 -3.62 -14.71 1.32
C LEU A 84 -3.09 -14.40 2.73
N ASN A 85 -1.91 -14.88 3.07
CA ASN A 85 -1.28 -14.56 4.35
C ASN A 85 -0.90 -13.07 4.43
N ASP A 86 -0.27 -12.52 3.40
CA ASP A 86 0.18 -11.12 3.38
C ASP A 86 -0.99 -10.13 3.48
N ILE A 87 -2.10 -10.39 2.80
CA ILE A 87 -3.29 -9.52 2.88
C ILE A 87 -4.00 -9.63 4.22
N ASN A 88 -4.13 -10.83 4.80
CA ASN A 88 -4.73 -11.02 6.11
C ASN A 88 -3.91 -10.33 7.21
N ASP A 89 -2.60 -10.45 7.19
CA ASP A 89 -1.71 -9.73 8.09
C ASP A 89 -1.84 -8.20 7.92
N ALA A 90 -1.88 -7.72 6.67
CA ALA A 90 -2.07 -6.29 6.41
C ALA A 90 -3.41 -5.77 6.96
N VAL A 91 -4.48 -6.54 6.83
CA VAL A 91 -5.81 -6.21 7.37
C VAL A 91 -5.79 -6.17 8.91
N GLU A 92 -5.12 -7.12 9.56
CA GLU A 92 -4.96 -7.13 11.02
C GLU A 92 -4.20 -5.88 11.50
N ILE A 93 -3.07 -5.59 10.88
CA ILE A 93 -2.25 -4.40 11.19
C ILE A 93 -3.05 -3.11 10.94
N ALA A 94 -3.66 -2.98 9.78
CA ALA A 94 -4.43 -1.79 9.42
C ALA A 94 -5.61 -1.57 10.38
N THR A 95 -6.27 -2.63 10.82
CA THR A 95 -7.37 -2.57 11.80
C THR A 95 -6.85 -2.11 13.16
N ALA A 96 -5.77 -2.71 13.65
CA ALA A 96 -5.19 -2.37 14.95
C ALA A 96 -4.65 -0.93 15.01
N LEU A 97 -4.09 -0.42 13.92
CA LEU A 97 -3.54 0.92 13.81
C LEU A 97 -4.52 1.98 13.28
N ASN A 98 -5.78 1.60 13.00
CA ASN A 98 -6.80 2.46 12.37
C ASN A 98 -6.35 3.04 11.02
N ILE A 99 -5.64 2.26 10.22
CA ILE A 99 -5.21 2.65 8.87
C ILE A 99 -6.38 2.46 7.89
N PRO A 100 -6.81 3.50 7.18
CA PRO A 100 -8.00 3.43 6.34
C PRO A 100 -7.79 2.75 4.99
N ALA A 101 -6.53 2.61 4.53
CA ALA A 101 -6.25 2.12 3.18
C ALA A 101 -5.07 1.13 3.15
N ILE A 102 -5.20 0.09 2.34
CA ILE A 102 -4.15 -0.91 2.07
C ILE A 102 -3.85 -0.89 0.57
N HIS A 103 -2.58 -0.69 0.22
CA HIS A 103 -2.11 -0.82 -1.15
C HIS A 103 -1.77 -2.28 -1.43
N VAL A 104 -2.53 -2.89 -2.34
CA VAL A 104 -2.32 -4.26 -2.82
C VAL A 104 -1.44 -4.22 -4.04
N MET A 105 -0.17 -4.59 -3.84
CA MET A 105 0.84 -4.57 -4.87
C MET A 105 0.74 -5.81 -5.78
N SER A 106 0.72 -5.58 -7.10
CA SER A 106 0.50 -6.64 -8.09
C SER A 106 1.65 -7.65 -8.17
N GLY A 107 2.87 -7.17 -8.02
CA GLY A 107 4.07 -7.98 -8.21
C GLY A 107 4.64 -7.92 -9.62
N ILE A 108 5.86 -8.49 -9.77
CA ILE A 108 6.58 -8.58 -11.04
C ILE A 108 6.21 -9.91 -11.72
N THR A 109 5.50 -9.84 -12.85
CA THR A 109 5.12 -11.01 -13.64
C THR A 109 4.71 -10.63 -15.07
N ASN A 110 4.83 -11.56 -15.99
CA ASN A 110 4.29 -11.53 -17.35
C ASN A 110 3.49 -12.79 -17.67
N ALA A 111 3.02 -13.50 -16.66
CA ALA A 111 2.21 -14.71 -16.82
C ALA A 111 0.87 -14.40 -17.52
N ASP A 112 0.40 -15.32 -18.33
CA ASP A 112 -0.84 -15.15 -19.11
C ASP A 112 -2.08 -15.01 -18.21
N ASP A 113 -2.06 -15.63 -17.03
CA ASP A 113 -3.14 -15.62 -16.04
C ASP A 113 -3.06 -14.46 -15.02
N ALA A 114 -2.04 -13.60 -15.11
CA ALA A 114 -1.78 -12.54 -14.13
C ALA A 114 -2.97 -11.59 -13.93
N ASN A 115 -3.72 -11.27 -15.00
CA ASN A 115 -4.88 -10.39 -14.89
C ASN A 115 -6.04 -11.04 -14.11
N GLU A 116 -6.32 -12.29 -14.36
CA GLU A 116 -7.38 -13.05 -13.66
C GLU A 116 -6.99 -13.27 -12.21
N THR A 117 -5.73 -13.61 -11.95
CA THR A 117 -5.17 -13.77 -10.62
C THR A 117 -5.27 -12.47 -9.82
N PHE A 118 -4.87 -11.34 -10.42
CA PHE A 118 -4.93 -10.04 -9.74
C PHE A 118 -6.36 -9.62 -9.40
N ILE A 119 -7.30 -9.79 -10.33
CA ILE A 119 -8.73 -9.52 -10.08
C ILE A 119 -9.27 -10.37 -8.92
N SER A 120 -8.96 -11.67 -8.92
CA SER A 120 -9.38 -12.59 -7.86
C SER A 120 -8.80 -12.19 -6.51
N SER A 121 -7.53 -11.81 -6.48
CA SER A 121 -6.83 -11.31 -5.29
C SER A 121 -7.45 -10.03 -4.73
N LEU A 122 -7.81 -9.09 -5.60
CA LEU A 122 -8.48 -7.85 -5.19
C LEU A 122 -9.89 -8.08 -4.65
N ILE A 123 -10.65 -9.01 -5.24
CA ILE A 123 -11.96 -9.41 -4.74
C ILE A 123 -11.82 -10.00 -3.35
N TYR A 124 -10.88 -10.91 -3.14
CA TYR A 124 -10.60 -11.48 -1.81
C TYR A 124 -10.27 -10.40 -0.78
N ALA A 125 -9.39 -9.45 -1.12
CA ALA A 125 -9.05 -8.34 -0.23
C ALA A 125 -10.27 -7.49 0.14
N LEU A 126 -11.14 -7.20 -0.83
CA LEU A 126 -12.36 -6.43 -0.61
C LEU A 126 -13.39 -7.16 0.27
N GLU A 127 -13.51 -8.47 0.12
CA GLU A 127 -14.45 -9.30 0.90
C GLU A 127 -13.98 -9.52 2.35
N ASN A 128 -12.66 -9.54 2.58
CA ASN A 128 -12.07 -9.85 3.88
C ASN A 128 -11.52 -8.63 4.64
N SER A 129 -11.79 -7.41 4.18
CA SER A 129 -11.38 -6.19 4.84
C SER A 129 -12.49 -5.14 4.88
N SER A 130 -12.36 -4.16 5.76
CA SER A 130 -13.18 -2.93 5.77
C SER A 130 -12.45 -1.73 5.16
N GLN A 131 -11.16 -1.86 4.89
CA GLN A 131 -10.30 -0.80 4.37
C GLN A 131 -10.59 -0.47 2.91
N ILE A 132 -10.14 0.71 2.48
CA ILE A 132 -10.01 1.03 1.06
C ILE A 132 -8.87 0.18 0.52
N ILE A 133 -9.10 -0.51 -0.59
CA ILE A 133 -8.08 -1.24 -1.32
C ILE A 133 -7.56 -0.34 -2.44
N LEU A 134 -6.26 -0.10 -2.41
CA LEU A 134 -5.56 0.73 -3.40
C LEU A 134 -4.78 -0.16 -4.36
N ILE A 135 -4.79 0.24 -5.64
CA ILE A 135 -3.90 -0.33 -6.66
C ILE A 135 -3.15 0.81 -7.35
N GLU A 136 -1.87 0.63 -7.62
CA GLU A 136 -1.01 1.65 -8.18
C GLU A 136 -0.37 1.20 -9.49
N PRO A 137 -0.59 1.93 -10.58
CA PRO A 137 0.22 1.77 -11.79
C PRO A 137 1.65 2.24 -11.54
N VAL A 138 2.62 1.34 -11.71
CA VAL A 138 4.04 1.65 -11.53
C VAL A 138 4.75 1.58 -12.88
N CYS A 139 5.39 2.68 -13.29
CA CYS A 139 6.06 2.79 -14.58
C CYS A 139 7.24 1.81 -14.70
N ASN A 140 7.50 1.35 -15.92
CA ASN A 140 8.54 0.36 -16.19
C ASN A 140 9.97 0.87 -15.91
N GLU A 141 10.18 2.18 -15.94
CA GLU A 141 11.45 2.82 -15.59
C GLU A 141 11.78 2.64 -14.11
N GLN A 142 10.78 2.69 -13.24
CA GLN A 142 10.95 2.50 -11.80
C GLN A 142 11.04 1.02 -11.43
N LEU A 143 10.16 0.20 -12.01
CA LEU A 143 10.06 -1.21 -11.67
C LEU A 143 9.83 -2.08 -12.91
N PRO A 144 10.90 -2.49 -13.59
CA PRO A 144 10.80 -3.30 -14.80
C PRO A 144 10.05 -4.61 -14.55
N GLY A 145 9.04 -4.89 -15.38
CA GLY A 145 8.27 -6.12 -15.29
C GLY A 145 7.12 -6.12 -14.28
N TYR A 146 6.89 -5.01 -13.55
CA TYR A 146 5.73 -4.89 -12.68
C TYR A 146 4.44 -5.08 -13.48
N PHE A 147 3.46 -5.83 -12.95
CA PHE A 147 2.29 -6.21 -13.72
C PHE A 147 1.36 -5.02 -14.03
N LEU A 148 1.01 -4.23 -13.02
CA LEU A 148 0.11 -3.08 -13.18
C LEU A 148 0.93 -1.83 -13.58
N LYS A 149 0.92 -1.49 -14.89
CA LYS A 149 1.85 -0.48 -15.44
C LYS A 149 1.19 0.83 -15.82
N THR A 150 -0.11 0.82 -16.18
CA THR A 150 -0.76 2.01 -16.75
C THR A 150 -2.07 2.34 -16.05
N ILE A 151 -2.44 3.62 -16.13
CA ILE A 151 -3.70 4.11 -15.55
C ILE A 151 -4.91 3.49 -16.25
N GLU A 152 -4.81 3.21 -17.56
CA GLU A 152 -5.87 2.57 -18.35
C GLU A 152 -6.08 1.14 -17.90
N GLN A 153 -5.01 0.39 -17.61
CA GLN A 153 -5.08 -0.96 -17.06
C GLN A 153 -5.78 -0.94 -15.69
N ALA A 154 -5.37 -0.03 -14.78
CA ALA A 154 -6.01 0.13 -13.50
C ALA A 154 -7.48 0.50 -13.62
N ALA A 155 -7.84 1.44 -14.49
CA ALA A 155 -9.23 1.84 -14.74
C ALA A 155 -10.07 0.68 -15.29
N GLY A 156 -9.50 -0.17 -16.14
CA GLY A 156 -10.13 -1.41 -16.62
C GLY A 156 -10.45 -2.37 -15.50
N ILE A 157 -9.52 -2.60 -14.58
CA ILE A 157 -9.69 -3.45 -13.39
C ILE A 157 -10.77 -2.88 -12.47
N LEU A 158 -10.74 -1.58 -12.18
CA LEU A 158 -11.77 -0.91 -11.38
C LEU A 158 -13.17 -1.10 -11.99
N LYS A 159 -13.29 -0.95 -13.32
CA LYS A 159 -14.55 -1.14 -14.03
C LYS A 159 -15.05 -2.58 -13.96
N THR A 160 -14.15 -3.55 -14.05
CA THR A 160 -14.47 -4.99 -14.00
C THR A 160 -15.00 -5.39 -12.63
N ILE A 161 -14.30 -4.98 -11.55
CA ILE A 161 -14.66 -5.31 -10.17
C ILE A 161 -15.84 -4.46 -9.67
N ASN A 162 -15.91 -3.20 -10.09
CA ASN A 162 -16.97 -2.23 -9.77
C ASN A 162 -17.31 -2.17 -8.26
N HIS A 163 -16.31 -2.02 -7.41
CA HIS A 163 -16.49 -1.98 -5.96
C HIS A 163 -16.13 -0.59 -5.40
N PRO A 164 -16.96 0.02 -4.51
CA PRO A 164 -16.77 1.41 -4.05
C PRO A 164 -15.49 1.61 -3.22
N ARG A 165 -14.95 0.57 -2.58
CA ARG A 165 -13.70 0.61 -1.81
C ARG A 165 -12.45 0.29 -2.63
N LEU A 166 -12.55 -0.09 -3.91
CA LEU A 166 -11.40 -0.22 -4.78
C LEU A 166 -11.07 1.13 -5.40
N LYS A 167 -9.85 1.61 -5.23
CA LYS A 167 -9.39 2.93 -5.68
C LYS A 167 -8.00 2.84 -6.32
N ILE A 168 -7.66 3.86 -7.10
CA ILE A 168 -6.30 4.04 -7.64
C ILE A 168 -5.50 4.90 -6.66
N LEU A 169 -4.32 4.44 -6.28
CA LEU A 169 -3.26 5.26 -5.76
C LEU A 169 -2.62 5.97 -6.97
N PHE A 170 -2.85 7.28 -7.06
CA PHE A 170 -2.40 8.07 -8.19
C PHE A 170 -1.06 8.71 -7.87
N ASP A 171 0.01 8.13 -8.40
CA ASP A 171 1.35 8.70 -8.32
C ASP A 171 1.66 9.50 -9.61
N CYS A 172 1.87 10.81 -9.45
CA CYS A 172 2.18 11.71 -10.55
C CYS A 172 3.46 11.33 -11.30
N TYR A 173 4.46 10.77 -10.61
CA TYR A 173 5.71 10.34 -11.21
C TYR A 173 5.48 9.17 -12.18
N HIS A 174 4.75 8.15 -11.72
CA HIS A 174 4.48 6.96 -12.53
C HIS A 174 3.58 7.24 -13.73
N VAL A 175 2.61 8.16 -13.56
CA VAL A 175 1.69 8.53 -14.65
C VAL A 175 2.35 9.45 -15.69
N TYR A 176 3.35 10.24 -15.27
CA TYR A 176 4.10 11.12 -16.19
C TYR A 176 5.10 10.35 -17.06
N LYS A 177 5.62 9.21 -16.62
CA LYS A 177 6.61 8.37 -17.31
C LYS A 177 5.97 7.44 -18.34
#